data_7e19630b69e887b96c2cc6cc931ce3b6
#
_entry.id   7e19630b69e887b96c2cc6cc931ce3b6
#
_cell.length_a   1.000
_cell.length_b   1.000
_cell.length_c   1.000
_cell.angle_alpha   90.00
_cell.angle_beta   90.00
_cell.angle_gamma   90.00
#
_symmetry.space_group_name_H-M   'P 1'
#
loop_
_entity.id
_entity.type
_entity.pdbx_description
1 polymer ?
#
loop_
_entity_poly.entity_id
_entity_poly.type
_entity_poly.pdbx_seq_one_letter_code
_entity_poly.pdbx_strand_id
1 'polypeptide(L)'
;MCYRETGDARYLARAVKSAEYILNHPNLPKDGVPYWDFDRPGEERDASAGAVIASGLLELSEYVPHEQSRRYVRAARRILRSLSSDRYLNAAGSAHGFLLSHSVGHKPKGSQVDVPIIYADYYFLEALLRYRQLD
;
A
#
# COMPACT_ATOMS: atom_id res chain seq x y z
N MET A 1 -12.22 -2.85 -6.24
CA MET A 1 -12.80 -4.22 -6.39
C MET A 1 -14.31 -4.27 -6.17
N CYS A 2 -14.86 -4.09 -4.96
CA CYS A 2 -16.33 -4.23 -4.76
C CYS A 2 -17.17 -3.33 -5.67
N TYR A 3 -16.80 -2.06 -5.83
CA TYR A 3 -17.48 -1.14 -6.77
C TYR A 3 -17.42 -1.66 -8.21
N ARG A 4 -16.26 -2.11 -8.67
CA ARG A 4 -16.08 -2.64 -10.04
C ARG A 4 -17.00 -3.81 -10.33
N GLU A 5 -17.21 -4.70 -9.34
CA GLU A 5 -18.01 -5.92 -9.51
C GLU A 5 -19.53 -5.67 -9.33
N THR A 6 -19.92 -4.66 -8.56
CA THR A 6 -21.33 -4.45 -8.18
C THR A 6 -21.96 -3.20 -8.78
N GLY A 7 -21.17 -2.21 -9.18
CA GLY A 7 -21.64 -0.87 -9.58
C GLY A 7 -22.20 -0.04 -8.42
N ASP A 8 -22.21 -0.55 -7.19
CA ASP A 8 -22.83 0.15 -6.05
C ASP A 8 -21.93 1.30 -5.55
N ALA A 9 -22.42 2.52 -5.74
CA ALA A 9 -21.70 3.76 -5.39
C ALA A 9 -21.31 3.86 -3.90
N ARG A 10 -21.96 3.11 -3.01
CA ARG A 10 -21.60 3.08 -1.58
C ARG A 10 -20.20 2.52 -1.36
N TYR A 11 -19.77 1.54 -2.16
CA TYR A 11 -18.40 1.01 -2.09
C TYR A 11 -17.38 2.02 -2.58
N LEU A 12 -17.68 2.75 -3.66
CA LEU A 12 -16.78 3.82 -4.14
C LEU A 12 -16.64 4.92 -3.09
N ALA A 13 -17.75 5.40 -2.54
CA ALA A 13 -17.73 6.42 -1.49
C ALA A 13 -16.90 5.99 -0.25
N ARG A 14 -17.03 4.72 0.16
CA ARG A 14 -16.25 4.17 1.27
C ARG A 14 -14.76 4.10 0.93
N ALA A 15 -14.41 3.64 -0.27
CA ALA A 15 -13.03 3.55 -0.74
C ALA A 15 -12.36 4.94 -0.77
N VAL A 16 -13.05 5.95 -1.31
CA VAL A 16 -12.58 7.34 -1.30
C VAL A 16 -12.36 7.83 0.13
N LYS A 17 -13.32 7.63 1.03
CA LYS A 17 -13.19 8.03 2.44
C LYS A 17 -11.99 7.36 3.12
N SER A 18 -11.74 6.09 2.85
CA SER A 18 -10.58 5.37 3.41
C SER A 18 -9.27 5.90 2.84
N ALA A 19 -9.19 6.14 1.54
CA ALA A 19 -8.01 6.72 0.89
C ALA A 19 -7.69 8.11 1.44
N GLU A 20 -8.69 8.98 1.61
CA GLU A 20 -8.52 10.32 2.18
C GLU A 20 -8.07 10.26 3.63
N TYR A 21 -8.62 9.36 4.44
CA TYR A 21 -8.18 9.17 5.82
C TYR A 21 -6.69 8.80 5.88
N ILE A 22 -6.27 7.80 5.09
CA ILE A 22 -4.87 7.34 5.05
C ILE A 22 -3.94 8.46 4.58
N LEU A 23 -4.27 9.10 3.44
CA LEU A 23 -3.37 10.08 2.82
C LEU A 23 -3.25 11.40 3.59
N ASN A 24 -4.24 11.73 4.42
CA ASN A 24 -4.23 12.93 5.27
C ASN A 24 -3.84 12.63 6.71
N HIS A 25 -3.54 11.37 7.05
CA HIS A 25 -3.21 11.03 8.44
C HIS A 25 -1.89 11.68 8.87
N PRO A 26 -1.84 12.40 10.02
CA PRO A 26 -0.66 13.13 10.44
C PRO A 26 0.56 12.23 10.68
N ASN A 27 0.33 10.98 11.05
CA ASN A 27 1.37 9.99 11.31
C ASN A 27 1.74 9.14 10.07
N LEU A 28 1.19 9.45 8.88
CA LEU A 28 1.65 8.79 7.66
C LEU A 28 3.06 9.27 7.33
N PRO A 29 4.08 8.39 7.30
CA PRO A 29 5.44 8.78 6.98
C PRO A 29 5.57 9.38 5.57
N LYS A 30 6.57 10.26 5.39
CA LYS A 30 6.77 10.98 4.12
C LYS A 30 6.98 10.06 2.90
N ASP A 31 7.51 8.88 3.11
CA ASP A 31 7.72 7.87 2.07
C ASP A 31 6.44 7.10 1.69
N GLY A 32 5.36 7.26 2.48
CA GLY A 32 4.04 6.69 2.23
C GLY A 32 3.86 5.25 2.71
N VAL A 33 4.90 4.58 3.22
CA VAL A 33 4.76 3.26 3.86
C VAL A 33 4.35 3.48 5.31
N PRO A 34 3.17 3.00 5.75
CA PRO A 34 2.66 3.31 7.09
C PRO A 34 3.42 2.58 8.20
N TYR A 35 3.19 2.99 9.43
CA TYR A 35 3.41 2.16 10.61
C TYR A 35 2.34 1.07 10.66
N TRP A 36 2.60 0.00 11.41
CA TRP A 36 1.65 -1.09 11.63
C TRP A 36 0.33 -0.58 12.26
N ASP A 37 0.42 0.50 13.01
CA ASP A 37 -0.69 1.24 13.62
C ASP A 37 -0.40 2.74 13.53
N PHE A 38 -1.34 3.52 13.04
CA PHE A 38 -1.20 4.98 12.93
C PHE A 38 -1.10 5.67 14.31
N ASP A 39 -1.64 5.06 15.37
CA ASP A 39 -1.54 5.59 16.73
C ASP A 39 -0.22 5.22 17.43
N ARG A 40 0.66 4.50 16.72
CA ARG A 40 1.99 4.07 17.20
C ARG A 40 3.13 4.54 16.29
N PRO A 41 3.27 5.87 16.10
CA PRO A 41 4.35 6.39 15.26
C PRO A 41 5.71 6.11 15.88
N GLY A 42 6.68 5.71 15.04
CA GLY A 42 8.03 5.34 15.50
C GLY A 42 8.23 3.84 15.76
N GLU A 43 7.18 3.04 15.74
CA GLU A 43 7.26 1.58 15.81
C GLU A 43 7.50 0.97 14.41
N GLU A 44 7.24 -0.33 14.23
CA GLU A 44 7.53 -1.03 12.98
C GLU A 44 6.72 -0.46 11.81
N ARG A 45 7.38 -0.43 10.68
CA ARG A 45 6.76 -0.10 9.39
C ARG A 45 6.07 -1.35 8.83
N ASP A 46 5.01 -1.14 8.07
CA ASP A 46 4.30 -2.24 7.43
C ASP A 46 4.33 -2.10 5.90
N ALA A 47 5.29 -2.81 5.29
CA ALA A 47 5.43 -2.86 3.84
C ALA A 47 4.20 -3.47 3.17
N SER A 48 3.53 -4.43 3.82
CA SER A 48 2.33 -5.06 3.28
C SER A 48 1.17 -4.07 3.17
N ALA A 49 0.96 -3.25 4.20
CA ALA A 49 -0.03 -2.17 4.14
C ALA A 49 0.33 -1.14 3.07
N GLY A 50 1.62 -0.79 2.92
CA GLY A 50 2.10 0.07 1.84
C GLY A 50 1.74 -0.48 0.46
N ALA A 51 1.98 -1.76 0.22
CA ALA A 51 1.68 -2.43 -1.05
C ALA A 51 0.16 -2.45 -1.34
N VAL A 52 -0.67 -2.81 -0.36
CA VAL A 52 -2.14 -2.79 -0.46
C VAL A 52 -2.66 -1.38 -0.76
N ILE A 53 -2.15 -0.37 -0.06
CA ILE A 53 -2.52 1.03 -0.28
C ILE A 53 -2.17 1.46 -1.70
N ALA A 54 -0.95 1.16 -2.19
CA ALA A 54 -0.54 1.53 -3.54
C ALA A 54 -1.44 0.88 -4.60
N SER A 55 -1.71 -0.43 -4.50
CA SER A 55 -2.60 -1.14 -5.42
C SER A 55 -4.02 -0.57 -5.39
N GLY A 56 -4.57 -0.33 -4.19
CA GLY A 56 -5.91 0.23 -4.02
C GLY A 56 -6.04 1.66 -4.56
N LEU A 57 -5.04 2.52 -4.37
CA LEU A 57 -5.04 3.89 -4.91
C LEU A 57 -5.01 3.91 -6.44
N LEU A 58 -4.24 3.01 -7.05
CA LEU A 58 -4.18 2.89 -8.52
C LEU A 58 -5.52 2.44 -9.10
N GLU A 59 -6.15 1.41 -8.52
CA GLU A 59 -7.50 1.02 -8.95
C GLU A 59 -8.52 2.16 -8.73
N LEU A 60 -8.48 2.82 -7.56
CA LEU A 60 -9.42 3.88 -7.22
C LEU A 60 -9.26 5.10 -8.14
N SER A 61 -8.07 5.36 -8.64
CA SER A 61 -7.79 6.49 -9.55
C SER A 61 -8.59 6.45 -10.86
N GLU A 62 -9.06 5.27 -11.27
CA GLU A 62 -9.89 5.09 -12.46
C GLU A 62 -11.33 5.55 -12.30
N TYR A 63 -11.81 5.71 -11.05
CA TYR A 63 -13.22 5.95 -10.72
C TYR A 63 -13.49 7.32 -10.09
N VAL A 64 -12.49 8.17 -9.98
CA VAL A 64 -12.59 9.49 -9.34
C VAL A 64 -12.27 10.62 -10.31
N PRO A 65 -12.68 11.88 -10.02
CA PRO A 65 -12.34 13.03 -10.85
C PRO A 65 -10.83 13.18 -11.08
N HIS A 66 -10.46 13.74 -12.22
CA HIS A 66 -9.07 13.82 -12.71
C HIS A 66 -8.06 14.39 -11.70
N GLU A 67 -8.40 15.43 -10.96
CA GLU A 67 -7.51 16.01 -9.95
C GLU A 67 -7.22 15.03 -8.81
N GLN A 68 -8.26 14.36 -8.30
CA GLN A 68 -8.17 13.36 -7.27
C GLN A 68 -7.40 12.11 -7.77
N SER A 69 -7.69 11.68 -9.01
CA SER A 69 -6.95 10.61 -9.69
C SER A 69 -5.45 10.89 -9.72
N ARG A 70 -5.04 12.06 -10.18
CA ARG A 70 -3.63 12.48 -10.19
C ARG A 70 -2.98 12.45 -8.80
N ARG A 71 -3.73 12.84 -7.77
CA ARG A 71 -3.24 12.80 -6.39
C ARG A 71 -3.01 11.35 -5.94
N TYR A 72 -3.93 10.44 -6.23
CA TYR A 72 -3.82 9.02 -5.87
C TYR A 72 -2.66 8.33 -6.61
N VAL A 73 -2.52 8.58 -7.91
CA VAL A 73 -1.39 8.06 -8.70
C VAL A 73 -0.05 8.55 -8.16
N ARG A 74 0.07 9.85 -7.82
CA ARG A 74 1.31 10.38 -7.22
C ARG A 74 1.62 9.73 -5.87
N ALA A 75 0.61 9.50 -5.03
CA ALA A 75 0.79 8.83 -3.75
C ALA A 75 1.23 7.37 -3.93
N ALA A 76 0.56 6.62 -4.80
CA ALA A 76 0.93 5.24 -5.12
C ALA A 76 2.35 5.14 -5.69
N ARG A 77 2.72 6.03 -6.62
CA ARG A 77 4.10 6.09 -7.16
C ARG A 77 5.14 6.32 -6.08
N ARG A 78 4.86 7.20 -5.11
CA ARG A 78 5.77 7.45 -3.97
C ARG A 78 5.95 6.20 -3.14
N ILE A 79 4.85 5.50 -2.79
CA ILE A 79 4.88 4.25 -2.04
C ILE A 79 5.68 3.18 -2.81
N LEU A 80 5.40 2.98 -4.09
CA LEU A 80 6.10 2.01 -4.92
C LEU A 80 7.60 2.29 -4.99
N ARG A 81 8.02 3.54 -5.13
CA ARG A 81 9.45 3.92 -5.08
C ARG A 81 10.09 3.55 -3.75
N SER A 82 9.39 3.76 -2.64
CA SER A 82 9.88 3.40 -1.31
C SER A 82 10.02 1.89 -1.18
N LEU A 83 8.99 1.13 -1.56
CA LEU A 83 8.99 -0.33 -1.51
C LEU A 83 10.04 -0.95 -2.44
N SER A 84 10.41 -0.27 -3.53
CA SER A 84 11.46 -0.69 -4.47
C SER A 84 12.87 -0.29 -4.02
N SER A 85 13.04 0.33 -2.86
CA SER A 85 14.35 0.67 -2.32
C SER A 85 14.96 -0.48 -1.50
N ASP A 86 16.27 -0.46 -1.31
CA ASP A 86 17.02 -1.44 -0.50
C ASP A 86 16.51 -1.53 0.96
N ARG A 87 15.71 -0.57 1.38
CA ARG A 87 15.08 -0.60 2.71
C ARG A 87 14.01 -1.69 2.83
N TYR A 88 13.29 -1.97 1.75
CA TYR A 88 12.15 -2.90 1.75
C TYR A 88 12.32 -4.04 0.78
N LEU A 89 12.96 -3.79 -0.37
CA LEU A 89 13.14 -4.80 -1.42
C LEU A 89 14.35 -5.67 -1.10
N ASN A 90 14.12 -6.96 -0.99
CA ASN A 90 15.17 -7.93 -0.75
C ASN A 90 16.06 -8.12 -2.00
N ALA A 91 17.34 -8.37 -1.78
CA ALA A 91 18.23 -8.77 -2.85
C ALA A 91 17.78 -10.11 -3.48
N ALA A 92 17.97 -10.25 -4.78
CA ALA A 92 17.59 -11.48 -5.49
C ALA A 92 18.25 -12.72 -4.86
N GLY A 93 17.43 -13.75 -4.61
CA GLY A 93 17.87 -15.00 -3.98
C GLY A 93 18.02 -14.95 -2.46
N SER A 94 17.74 -13.81 -1.82
CA SER A 94 17.70 -13.68 -0.36
C SER A 94 16.27 -13.88 0.19
N ALA A 95 16.13 -13.79 1.52
CA ALA A 95 14.83 -13.81 2.23
C ALA A 95 13.89 -14.95 1.77
N HIS A 96 14.43 -16.13 1.50
CA HIS A 96 13.67 -17.31 1.05
C HIS A 96 12.80 -17.06 -0.18
N GLY A 97 13.15 -16.10 -1.04
CA GLY A 97 12.44 -15.77 -2.27
C GLY A 97 11.34 -14.71 -2.10
N PHE A 98 11.12 -14.18 -0.91
CA PHE A 98 10.23 -13.05 -0.72
C PHE A 98 10.82 -11.76 -1.31
N LEU A 99 9.96 -10.94 -1.92
CA LEU A 99 10.36 -9.65 -2.50
C LEU A 99 10.48 -8.58 -1.42
N LEU A 100 9.52 -8.47 -0.52
CA LEU A 100 9.47 -7.42 0.49
C LEU A 100 9.74 -7.96 1.89
N SER A 101 10.51 -7.19 2.65
CA SER A 101 10.68 -7.31 4.11
C SER A 101 9.86 -6.25 4.85
N HIS A 102 9.95 -6.27 6.18
CA HIS A 102 9.38 -5.27 7.07
C HIS A 102 7.85 -5.17 6.99
N SER A 103 7.16 -6.32 7.04
CA SER A 103 5.70 -6.37 7.17
C SER A 103 5.27 -6.79 8.58
N VAL A 104 4.04 -6.42 8.97
CA VAL A 104 3.46 -6.75 10.27
C VAL A 104 2.11 -7.44 10.09
N GLY A 105 2.04 -8.72 10.44
CA GLY A 105 0.80 -9.51 10.38
C GLY A 105 -0.02 -9.45 11.65
N HIS A 106 0.60 -9.67 12.81
CA HIS A 106 -0.13 -9.74 14.08
C HIS A 106 0.71 -9.33 15.30
N LYS A 107 1.04 -8.04 15.41
CA LYS A 107 1.85 -7.51 16.52
C LYS A 107 1.26 -7.75 17.93
N PRO A 108 -0.06 -7.63 18.17
CA PRO A 108 -0.61 -7.88 19.52
C PRO A 108 -0.34 -9.29 20.07
N LYS A 109 -0.14 -10.29 19.19
CA LYS A 109 0.28 -11.65 19.58
C LYS A 109 1.79 -11.88 19.49
N GLY A 110 2.56 -10.87 19.13
CA GLY A 110 4.00 -11.01 18.92
C GLY A 110 4.37 -11.96 17.79
N SER A 111 3.47 -12.17 16.81
CA SER A 111 3.71 -13.04 15.68
C SER A 111 3.69 -12.24 14.36
N GLN A 112 4.54 -12.64 13.41
CA GLN A 112 4.67 -11.98 12.12
C GLN A 112 4.94 -10.47 12.27
N VAL A 113 5.93 -10.12 13.09
CA VAL A 113 6.37 -8.75 13.33
C VAL A 113 7.70 -8.54 12.65
N ASP A 114 7.79 -7.53 11.80
CA ASP A 114 8.99 -7.18 11.02
C ASP A 114 9.53 -8.34 10.17
N VAL A 115 8.64 -9.02 9.43
CA VAL A 115 8.93 -10.22 8.63
C VAL A 115 8.43 -10.07 7.19
N PRO A 116 8.96 -10.87 6.24
CA PRO A 116 8.35 -11.03 4.92
C PRO A 116 6.97 -11.68 5.04
N ILE A 117 6.01 -11.21 4.22
CA ILE A 117 4.66 -11.79 4.17
C ILE A 117 4.21 -11.90 2.71
N ILE A 118 3.69 -13.05 2.31
CA ILE A 118 3.38 -13.34 0.90
C ILE A 118 2.39 -12.37 0.25
N TYR A 119 1.40 -11.90 0.98
CA TYR A 119 0.46 -10.94 0.41
C TYR A 119 1.06 -9.53 0.21
N ALA A 120 2.17 -9.20 0.88
CA ALA A 120 2.93 -8.00 0.58
C ALA A 120 3.49 -8.05 -0.85
N ASP A 121 4.10 -9.18 -1.21
CA ASP A 121 4.64 -9.42 -2.55
C ASP A 121 3.54 -9.41 -3.61
N TYR A 122 2.40 -10.08 -3.32
CA TYR A 122 1.26 -10.10 -4.22
C TYR A 122 0.79 -8.69 -4.58
N TYR A 123 0.48 -7.88 -3.56
CA TYR A 123 -0.02 -6.52 -3.79
C TYR A 123 1.04 -5.57 -4.35
N PHE A 124 2.30 -5.79 -4.03
CA PHE A 124 3.39 -5.04 -4.64
C PHE A 124 3.48 -5.28 -6.14
N LEU A 125 3.46 -6.54 -6.57
CA LEU A 125 3.46 -6.90 -7.99
C LEU A 125 2.19 -6.41 -8.71
N GLU A 126 1.02 -6.56 -8.08
CA GLU A 126 -0.24 -6.03 -8.61
C GLU A 126 -0.17 -4.51 -8.80
N ALA A 127 0.35 -3.78 -7.81
CA ALA A 127 0.50 -2.33 -7.90
C ALA A 127 1.48 -1.91 -9.01
N LEU A 128 2.59 -2.63 -9.19
CA LEU A 128 3.53 -2.38 -10.29
C LEU A 128 2.89 -2.64 -11.65
N LEU A 129 2.10 -3.71 -11.80
CA LEU A 129 1.36 -4.01 -13.04
C LEU A 129 0.33 -2.92 -13.35
N ARG A 130 -0.46 -2.49 -12.36
CA ARG A 130 -1.43 -1.39 -12.51
C ARG A 130 -0.73 -0.08 -12.88
N TYR A 131 0.39 0.22 -12.23
CA TYR A 131 1.15 1.45 -12.51
C TYR A 131 1.69 1.47 -13.95
N ARG A 132 2.19 0.34 -14.43
CA ARG A 132 2.68 0.19 -15.82
C ARG A 132 1.58 0.41 -16.87
N GLN A 133 0.32 0.15 -16.54
CA GLN A 133 -0.83 0.33 -17.44
C GLN A 133 -1.29 1.80 -17.57
N LEU A 134 -0.76 2.70 -16.73
CA LEU A 134 -1.07 4.13 -16.78
C LEU A 134 -0.16 4.91 -17.76
N ASP A 135 0.96 4.31 -18.17
CA ASP A 135 1.87 4.85 -19.20
C ASP A 135 1.36 4.48 -20.60
#